data_ce3bc892cddaf6fdcd860dfb3832f329
#
_entry.id   ce3bc892cddaf6fdcd860dfb3832f329
#
_cell.length_a   1.000
_cell.length_b   1.000
_cell.length_c   1.000
_cell.angle_alpha   90.00
_cell.angle_beta   90.00
_cell.angle_gamma   90.00
#
_symmetry.space_group_name_H-M   'P 1'
#
loop_
_entity.id
_entity.type
_entity.pdbx_description
1 polymer ?
#
loop_
_entity_poly.entity_id
_entity_poly.type
_entity_poly.pdbx_seq_one_letter_code
_entity_poly.pdbx_strand_id
1 'polypeptide(L)'
;MNTGDLIGVIAILVVLLGLVLEILYFFVYPLFRMRYCKVGDVYYKNLKDENPFEKNKEIRKEYRVLDIKNGYVQYEDIDVYYDEENKIEFERGWVHSSRIYPFLCYTVQGLKKKKK
;
A
#
# COMPACT_ATOMS: atom_id res chain seq x y z
N MET A 1 30.41 35.24 13.57
CA MET A 1 29.94 33.86 13.91
C MET A 1 31.17 32.99 14.16
N ASN A 2 31.27 32.38 15.31
CA ASN A 2 32.38 31.47 15.60
C ASN A 2 32.13 30.06 15.00
N THR A 3 33.16 29.20 15.06
CA THR A 3 33.05 27.85 14.46
C THR A 3 31.95 27.00 15.11
N GLY A 4 31.74 27.13 16.43
CA GLY A 4 30.68 26.41 17.13
C GLY A 4 29.29 26.82 16.68
N ASP A 5 29.05 28.11 16.48
CA ASP A 5 27.78 28.63 15.98
C ASP A 5 27.51 28.16 14.55
N LEU A 6 28.55 28.13 13.72
CA LEU A 6 28.44 27.64 12.32
C LEU A 6 28.07 26.17 12.29
N ILE A 7 28.69 25.33 13.11
CA ILE A 7 28.38 23.90 13.22
C ILE A 7 26.93 23.72 13.67
N GLY A 8 26.46 24.50 14.65
CA GLY A 8 25.08 24.45 15.12
C GLY A 8 24.08 24.82 14.03
N VAL A 9 24.33 25.84 13.24
CA VAL A 9 23.48 26.26 12.11
C VAL A 9 23.43 25.17 11.05
N ILE A 10 24.57 24.58 10.69
CA ILE A 10 24.60 23.48 9.69
C ILE A 10 23.81 22.28 10.19
N ALA A 11 23.96 21.90 11.46
CA ALA A 11 23.23 20.78 12.05
C ALA A 11 21.70 21.00 11.99
N ILE A 12 21.24 22.19 12.33
CA ILE A 12 19.81 22.57 12.24
C ILE A 12 19.32 22.48 10.81
N LEU A 13 20.09 23.00 9.85
CA LEU A 13 19.71 22.96 8.43
C LEU A 13 19.60 21.53 7.91
N VAL A 14 20.50 20.62 8.31
CA VAL A 14 20.46 19.21 7.92
C VAL A 14 19.21 18.53 8.47
N VAL A 15 18.86 18.77 9.74
CA VAL A 15 17.66 18.22 10.35
C VAL A 15 16.38 18.73 9.66
N LEU A 16 16.31 20.04 9.40
CA LEU A 16 15.18 20.64 8.71
C LEU A 16 15.03 20.07 7.29
N LEU A 17 16.11 19.91 6.56
CA LEU A 17 16.11 19.31 5.22
C LEU A 17 15.60 17.86 5.27
N GLY A 18 16.04 17.08 6.24
CA GLY A 18 15.56 15.70 6.44
C GLY A 18 14.05 15.67 6.70
N LEU A 19 13.53 16.55 7.56
CA LEU A 19 12.10 16.64 7.84
C LEU A 19 11.29 17.04 6.60
N VAL A 20 11.79 18.00 5.83
CA VAL A 20 11.12 18.41 4.57
C VAL A 20 11.08 17.27 3.58
N LEU A 21 12.16 16.52 3.42
CA LEU A 21 12.20 15.35 2.53
C LEU A 21 11.23 14.25 2.96
N GLU A 22 11.11 13.98 4.26
CA GLU A 22 10.14 13.02 4.78
C GLU A 22 8.70 13.46 4.51
N ILE A 23 8.38 14.73 4.75
CA ILE A 23 7.05 15.30 4.49
C ILE A 23 6.74 15.20 3.00
N LEU A 24 7.68 15.57 2.13
CA LEU A 24 7.50 15.47 0.68
C LEU A 24 7.28 14.01 0.26
N TYR A 25 8.03 13.07 0.81
CA TYR A 25 7.84 11.65 0.51
C TYR A 25 6.44 11.16 0.90
N PHE A 26 5.97 11.50 2.10
CA PHE A 26 4.65 11.08 2.57
C PHE A 26 3.49 11.70 1.79
N PHE A 27 3.61 12.95 1.35
CA PHE A 27 2.53 13.65 0.64
C PHE A 27 2.63 13.55 -0.87
N VAL A 28 3.83 13.58 -1.42
CA VAL A 28 4.04 13.59 -2.88
C VAL A 28 3.97 12.19 -3.47
N TYR A 29 4.51 11.18 -2.79
CA TYR A 29 4.52 9.81 -3.29
C TYR A 29 3.11 9.24 -3.54
N PRO A 30 2.13 9.41 -2.64
CA PRO A 30 0.76 8.98 -2.93
C PRO A 30 0.14 9.73 -4.11
N LEU A 31 0.46 11.02 -4.30
CA LEU A 31 -0.02 11.78 -5.46
C LEU A 31 0.52 11.22 -6.77
N PHE A 32 1.78 10.78 -6.80
CA PHE A 32 2.32 10.08 -7.95
C PHE A 32 1.60 8.76 -8.21
N ARG A 33 1.31 8.00 -7.17
CA ARG A 33 0.54 6.76 -7.29
C ARG A 33 -0.87 6.98 -7.82
N MET A 34 -1.51 8.10 -7.47
CA MET A 34 -2.84 8.46 -7.98
C MET A 34 -2.88 8.54 -9.49
N ARG A 35 -1.84 9.05 -10.13
CA ARG A 35 -1.74 9.14 -11.60
C ARG A 35 -1.73 7.77 -12.26
N TYR A 36 -1.20 6.76 -11.56
CA TYR A 36 -1.04 5.40 -12.09
C TYR A 36 -2.10 4.43 -11.56
N CYS A 37 -3.00 4.90 -10.68
CA CYS A 37 -4.10 4.10 -10.19
C CYS A 37 -5.25 4.15 -11.18
N LYS A 38 -5.56 3.02 -11.77
CA LYS A 38 -6.59 2.88 -12.81
C LYS A 38 -7.58 1.78 -12.44
N VAL A 39 -8.78 1.87 -12.99
CA VAL A 39 -9.78 0.81 -12.88
C VAL A 39 -9.21 -0.49 -13.45
N GLY A 40 -9.36 -1.58 -12.72
CA GLY A 40 -8.82 -2.89 -13.07
C GLY A 40 -7.43 -3.18 -12.49
N ASP A 41 -6.79 -2.20 -11.86
CA ASP A 41 -5.51 -2.43 -11.19
C ASP A 41 -5.70 -3.35 -9.98
N VAL A 42 -4.76 -4.26 -9.78
CA VAL A 42 -4.75 -5.19 -8.66
C VAL A 42 -3.46 -5.01 -7.87
N TYR A 43 -3.60 -4.68 -6.59
CA TYR A 43 -2.49 -4.63 -5.64
C TYR A 43 -2.50 -5.91 -4.82
N TYR A 44 -1.36 -6.52 -4.59
CA TYR A 44 -1.31 -7.81 -3.90
C TYR A 44 -0.13 -7.92 -2.95
N LYS A 45 -0.30 -8.81 -1.98
CA LYS A 45 0.74 -9.23 -1.05
C LYS A 45 0.65 -10.74 -0.88
N ASN A 46 1.77 -11.42 -1.09
CA ASN A 46 1.87 -12.84 -0.77
C ASN A 46 2.02 -13.02 0.72
N LEU A 47 1.24 -13.92 1.29
CA LEU A 47 1.28 -14.25 2.71
C LEU A 47 1.99 -15.58 2.91
N LYS A 48 2.75 -15.67 4.01
CA LYS A 48 3.32 -16.94 4.47
C LYS A 48 2.51 -17.38 5.66
N ASP A 49 1.66 -18.37 5.46
CA ASP A 49 0.94 -18.99 6.55
C ASP A 49 1.77 -20.17 7.08
N GLU A 50 2.23 -20.03 8.30
CA GLU A 50 3.07 -21.02 8.96
C GLU A 50 2.31 -21.96 9.89
N ASN A 51 0.97 -21.83 9.96
CA ASN A 51 0.15 -22.69 10.81
C ASN A 51 -0.11 -24.05 10.16
N PRO A 52 0.56 -25.14 10.61
CA PRO A 52 0.41 -26.46 9.99
C PRO A 52 -0.93 -27.13 10.30
N PHE A 53 -1.74 -26.55 11.17
CA PHE A 53 -3.01 -27.15 11.61
C PHE A 53 -4.23 -26.60 10.86
N GLU A 54 -4.06 -25.57 10.07
CA GLU A 54 -5.15 -25.03 9.26
C GLU A 54 -5.29 -25.77 7.94
N LYS A 55 -6.51 -26.21 7.63
CA LYS A 55 -6.84 -26.87 6.36
C LYS A 55 -6.84 -25.88 5.20
N ASN A 56 -7.33 -24.66 5.44
CA ASN A 56 -7.40 -23.58 4.47
C ASN A 56 -6.36 -22.52 4.83
N LYS A 57 -5.35 -22.36 3.99
CA LYS A 57 -4.29 -21.37 4.21
C LYS A 57 -4.54 -20.13 3.37
N GLU A 58 -4.52 -18.97 4.01
CA GLU A 58 -4.54 -17.69 3.30
C GLU A 58 -3.15 -17.47 2.68
N ILE A 59 -3.08 -17.53 1.36
CA ILE A 59 -1.82 -17.44 0.63
C ILE A 59 -1.54 -16.08 0.04
N ARG A 60 -2.58 -15.28 -0.20
CA ARG A 60 -2.43 -13.97 -0.83
C ARG A 60 -3.58 -13.06 -0.44
N LYS A 61 -3.28 -11.78 -0.32
CA LYS A 61 -4.27 -10.73 -0.16
C LYS A 61 -4.20 -9.82 -1.38
N GLU A 62 -5.36 -9.53 -1.98
CA GLU A 62 -5.45 -8.69 -3.16
C GLU A 62 -6.45 -7.56 -2.94
N TYR A 63 -6.16 -6.41 -3.55
CA TYR A 63 -7.09 -5.28 -3.63
C TYR A 63 -7.29 -4.94 -5.10
N ARG A 64 -8.49 -5.17 -5.60
CA ARG A 64 -8.83 -4.89 -7.01
C ARG A 64 -9.61 -3.59 -7.10
N VAL A 65 -9.13 -2.65 -7.90
CA VAL A 65 -9.80 -1.37 -8.15
C VAL A 65 -10.95 -1.60 -9.11
N LEU A 66 -12.18 -1.38 -8.65
CA LEU A 66 -13.40 -1.58 -9.43
C LEU A 66 -13.84 -0.31 -10.14
N ASP A 67 -13.78 0.83 -9.46
CA ASP A 67 -14.18 2.12 -10.00
C ASP A 67 -13.44 3.25 -9.30
N ILE A 68 -13.23 4.34 -10.03
CA ILE A 68 -12.65 5.59 -9.51
C ILE A 68 -13.54 6.72 -9.96
N LYS A 69 -14.18 7.40 -9.01
CA LYS A 69 -15.10 8.49 -9.31
C LYS A 69 -15.08 9.55 -8.21
N ASN A 70 -14.96 10.81 -8.61
CA ASN A 70 -15.05 11.96 -7.69
C ASN A 70 -14.08 11.89 -6.50
N GLY A 71 -12.86 11.38 -6.72
CA GLY A 71 -11.86 11.23 -5.66
C GLY A 71 -12.08 10.04 -4.73
N TYR A 72 -13.04 9.17 -5.04
CA TYR A 72 -13.29 7.92 -4.33
C TYR A 72 -12.87 6.73 -5.17
N VAL A 73 -12.34 5.72 -4.48
CA VAL A 73 -12.00 4.42 -5.06
C VAL A 73 -12.96 3.38 -4.49
N GLN A 74 -13.64 2.68 -5.37
CA GLN A 74 -14.36 1.46 -5.03
C GLN A 74 -13.45 0.29 -5.33
N TYR A 75 -13.17 -0.53 -4.33
CA TYR A 75 -12.24 -1.64 -4.47
C TYR A 75 -12.80 -2.89 -3.81
N GLU A 76 -12.36 -4.03 -4.30
CA GLU A 76 -12.68 -5.33 -3.74
C GLU A 76 -11.47 -5.82 -2.93
N ASP A 77 -11.70 -6.07 -1.63
CA ASP A 77 -10.71 -6.68 -0.72
C ASP A 77 -10.87 -8.19 -0.85
N ILE A 78 -9.88 -8.85 -1.42
CA ILE A 78 -9.92 -10.27 -1.77
C ILE A 78 -8.91 -11.03 -0.94
N ASP A 79 -9.38 -12.02 -0.21
CA ASP A 79 -8.54 -12.99 0.48
C ASP A 79 -8.49 -14.27 -0.35
N VAL A 80 -7.29 -14.69 -0.76
CA VAL A 80 -7.07 -15.90 -1.53
C VAL A 80 -6.60 -17.01 -0.60
N TYR A 81 -7.33 -18.11 -0.59
CA TYR A 81 -7.07 -19.28 0.23
C TYR A 81 -6.67 -20.46 -0.63
N TYR A 82 -5.89 -21.36 -0.06
CA TYR A 82 -5.55 -22.63 -0.67
C TYR A 82 -6.09 -23.76 0.20
N ASP A 83 -6.90 -24.64 -0.41
CA ASP A 83 -7.40 -25.84 0.22
C ASP A 83 -6.48 -27.01 -0.11
N GLU A 84 -5.77 -27.52 0.89
CA GLU A 84 -4.82 -28.62 0.71
C GLU A 84 -5.50 -29.97 0.42
N GLU A 85 -6.71 -30.20 0.95
CA GLU A 85 -7.44 -31.46 0.71
C GLU A 85 -7.84 -31.61 -0.77
N ASN A 86 -8.39 -30.52 -1.34
CA ASN A 86 -8.91 -30.52 -2.71
C ASN A 86 -7.90 -29.97 -3.72
N LYS A 87 -6.77 -29.42 -3.26
CA LYS A 87 -5.71 -28.80 -4.08
C LYS A 87 -6.26 -27.69 -4.99
N ILE A 88 -7.16 -26.87 -4.47
CA ILE A 88 -7.77 -25.76 -5.19
C ILE A 88 -7.55 -24.44 -4.46
N GLU A 89 -7.45 -23.37 -5.24
CA GLU A 89 -7.47 -22.02 -4.70
C GLU A 89 -8.90 -21.48 -4.77
N PHE A 90 -9.32 -20.74 -3.76
CA PHE A 90 -10.59 -20.04 -3.76
C PHE A 90 -10.45 -18.64 -3.19
N GLU A 91 -11.32 -17.75 -3.59
CA GLU A 91 -11.29 -16.34 -3.23
C GLU A 91 -12.53 -15.96 -2.42
N ARG A 92 -12.33 -15.11 -1.42
CA ARG A 92 -13.42 -14.40 -0.74
C ARG A 92 -13.17 -12.91 -0.86
N GLY A 93 -14.17 -12.18 -1.31
CA GLY A 93 -14.04 -10.77 -1.56
C GLY A 93 -15.16 -9.95 -0.94
N TRP A 94 -14.82 -8.72 -0.53
CA TRP A 94 -15.77 -7.72 -0.04
C TRP A 94 -15.50 -6.40 -0.74
N VAL A 95 -16.56 -5.70 -1.11
CA VAL A 95 -16.46 -4.41 -1.77
C VAL A 95 -16.43 -3.30 -0.72
N HIS A 96 -15.44 -2.43 -0.83
CA HIS A 96 -15.26 -1.26 0.02
C HIS A 96 -15.16 0.00 -0.82
N SER A 97 -15.45 1.14 -0.20
CA SER A 97 -15.26 2.45 -0.81
C SER A 97 -14.41 3.30 0.11
N SER A 98 -13.45 4.02 -0.45
CA SER A 98 -12.56 4.89 0.29
C SER A 98 -12.19 6.09 -0.56
N ARG A 99 -11.77 7.18 0.08
CA ARG A 99 -11.12 8.26 -0.65
C ARG A 99 -9.80 7.75 -1.24
N ILE A 100 -9.46 8.25 -2.42
CA ILE A 100 -8.28 7.77 -3.15
C ILE A 100 -6.98 7.95 -2.36
N TYR A 101 -6.83 9.06 -1.65
CA TYR A 101 -5.62 9.34 -0.89
C TYR A 101 -5.42 8.35 0.27
N PRO A 102 -6.40 8.11 1.18
CA PRO A 102 -6.26 7.08 2.21
C PRO A 102 -6.09 5.67 1.63
N PHE A 103 -6.72 5.36 0.52
CA PHE A 103 -6.54 4.07 -0.15
C PHE A 103 -5.08 3.84 -0.52
N LEU A 104 -4.45 4.82 -1.17
CA LEU A 104 -3.06 4.71 -1.61
C LEU A 104 -2.05 4.79 -0.47
N CYS A 105 -2.35 5.58 0.58
CA CYS A 105 -1.45 5.77 1.71
C CYS A 105 -1.49 4.62 2.72
N TYR A 106 -2.66 4.05 2.97
CA TYR A 106 -2.86 3.11 4.06
C TYR A 106 -3.26 1.71 3.61
N THR A 107 -4.15 1.61 2.64
CA THR A 107 -4.69 0.31 2.23
C THR A 107 -3.69 -0.48 1.38
N VAL A 108 -3.08 0.17 0.39
CA VAL A 108 -2.19 -0.50 -0.57
C VAL A 108 -0.74 -0.08 -0.46
N GLN A 109 -0.38 0.65 0.59
CA GLN A 109 1.01 1.06 0.81
C GLN A 109 1.92 -0.15 0.94
N GLY A 110 3.03 -0.16 0.21
CA GLY A 110 3.99 -1.24 0.23
C GLY A 110 3.57 -2.50 -0.52
N LEU A 111 2.38 -2.53 -1.10
CA LEU A 111 1.91 -3.65 -1.89
C LEU A 111 2.42 -3.58 -3.32
N LYS A 112 2.62 -4.74 -3.91
CA LYS A 112 3.00 -4.86 -5.32
C LYS A 112 1.76 -4.73 -6.20
N LYS A 113 1.94 -4.12 -7.37
CA LYS A 113 0.89 -4.01 -8.37
C LYS A 113 1.09 -5.10 -9.42
N LYS A 114 0.02 -5.85 -9.73
CA LYS A 114 0.08 -6.84 -10.81
C LYS A 114 0.30 -6.14 -12.14
N LYS A 115 1.27 -6.61 -12.90
CA LYS A 115 1.46 -6.22 -14.29
C LYS A 115 0.39 -6.91 -15.14
N LYS A 116 -0.24 -6.10 -15.96
CA LYS A 116 -1.15 -6.65 -16.99
C LYS A 116 -0.37 -7.34 -18.09
#